data_bb63b0801c0c122a9888b8d5c3b8b10f
#
_entry.id   bb63b0801c0c122a9888b8d5c3b8b10f
#
_cell.length_a   1.000
_cell.length_b   1.000
_cell.length_c   1.000
_cell.angle_alpha   90.00
_cell.angle_beta   90.00
_cell.angle_gamma   90.00
#
_symmetry.space_group_name_H-M   'P 1'
#
loop_
_entity.id
_entity.type
_entity.pdbx_description
1 polymer ?
#
loop_
_entity_poly.entity_id
_entity_poly.type
_entity_poly.pdbx_seq_one_letter_code
_entity_poly.pdbx_strand_id
1 'polypeptide(L)'
;MTRTTAAAKAAVSTTNRRSEAGRPNQWIDAMIDFLSDTVTLPTAEMRHAMFTANVGDDCYGEDPTVNELESVAAGLTGKEAAAFVTSGTLGNLSALLAQCPRGHEVILGDRSDLYNYEAGGVSLVGGAVLHPVETADDGSLPLERLRAAIRDKRAPQCAPAAVIALENPHCLAGGRVLSLDYLRRVRALADEHGLAVHMDGARLFNAQASLGTPAAEIVAHVDSVQFCLSKSLAAPYGSMVCGSAALIDRVKRYRKLLGGGTRQAGIMAAAGLVALRTMVARLADDHRRAARLAAELARIPGVALRSAVIETNMVFFDVAEPGNEAFLAALRDAGIRMGVLGDGVIRAVVHYMIDDDAISRTVDAVRAIVLPFAPALAPAAASQAQ
;
A
#
# COMPACT_ATOMS: atom_id res chain seq x y z
N MET A 1 -17.62 16.29 -60.97
CA MET A 1 -17.90 14.97 -60.39
C MET A 1 -17.68 15.08 -58.90
N THR A 2 -18.76 15.32 -58.21
CA THR A 2 -18.88 15.53 -56.79
C THR A 2 -19.03 14.21 -56.05
N ARG A 3 -18.16 13.91 -55.05
CA ARG A 3 -18.36 12.87 -54.07
C ARG A 3 -18.55 13.52 -52.71
N THR A 4 -19.77 13.50 -52.26
CA THR A 4 -20.25 13.83 -50.91
C THR A 4 -19.89 12.71 -49.94
N THR A 5 -19.09 13.01 -48.92
CA THR A 5 -18.90 12.11 -47.78
C THR A 5 -19.82 12.58 -46.63
N ALA A 6 -20.79 11.74 -46.32
CA ALA A 6 -21.68 11.93 -45.19
C ALA A 6 -20.96 11.56 -43.89
N ALA A 7 -20.77 12.54 -43.00
CA ALA A 7 -20.31 12.32 -41.65
C ALA A 7 -21.49 11.90 -40.77
N ALA A 8 -21.45 10.68 -40.24
CA ALA A 8 -22.38 10.19 -39.24
C ALA A 8 -22.13 10.90 -37.91
N LYS A 9 -23.04 11.76 -37.50
CA LYS A 9 -23.11 12.33 -36.14
C LYS A 9 -23.67 11.24 -35.23
N ALA A 10 -22.82 10.67 -34.37
CA ALA A 10 -23.28 9.90 -33.24
C ALA A 10 -23.92 10.85 -32.21
N ALA A 11 -25.22 10.73 -32.03
CA ALA A 11 -25.97 11.46 -30.99
C ALA A 11 -25.62 10.80 -29.63
N VAL A 12 -24.85 11.50 -28.81
CA VAL A 12 -24.69 11.17 -27.39
C VAL A 12 -26.02 11.52 -26.70
N SER A 13 -26.78 10.49 -26.37
CA SER A 13 -27.99 10.61 -25.53
C SER A 13 -27.56 11.00 -24.12
N THR A 14 -27.73 12.28 -23.80
CA THR A 14 -27.65 12.78 -22.42
C THR A 14 -28.94 12.40 -21.71
N THR A 15 -29.01 11.17 -21.18
CA THR A 15 -30.02 10.83 -20.19
C THR A 15 -29.74 11.64 -18.93
N ASN A 16 -30.62 12.61 -18.68
CA ASN A 16 -30.69 13.48 -17.53
C ASN A 16 -30.88 12.63 -16.26
N ARG A 17 -29.76 12.11 -15.65
CA ARG A 17 -29.81 11.53 -14.30
C ARG A 17 -29.95 12.71 -13.34
N ARG A 18 -31.19 13.01 -12.96
CA ARG A 18 -31.42 13.82 -11.77
C ARG A 18 -30.67 13.16 -10.61
N SER A 19 -29.74 13.90 -10.03
CA SER A 19 -29.01 13.51 -8.82
C SER A 19 -30.02 13.19 -7.72
N GLU A 20 -30.14 11.93 -7.34
CA GLU A 20 -30.74 11.53 -6.07
C GLU A 20 -29.76 11.91 -4.95
N ALA A 21 -29.63 13.19 -4.69
CA ALA A 21 -28.92 13.70 -3.54
C ALA A 21 -29.70 13.28 -2.29
N GLY A 22 -29.20 12.29 -1.56
CA GLY A 22 -29.77 11.92 -0.26
C GLY A 22 -29.89 10.42 0.06
N ARG A 23 -29.57 9.51 -0.85
CA ARG A 23 -29.45 8.10 -0.46
C ARG A 23 -28.01 7.80 -0.08
N PRO A 24 -27.74 7.23 1.13
CA PRO A 24 -26.44 6.63 1.40
C PRO A 24 -26.11 5.64 0.27
N ASN A 25 -24.84 5.51 -0.09
CA ASN A 25 -24.36 4.66 -1.20
C ASN A 25 -24.75 3.20 -0.95
N GLN A 26 -25.98 2.82 -1.26
CA GLN A 26 -26.51 1.44 -1.06
C GLN A 26 -25.65 0.37 -1.75
N TRP A 27 -24.83 0.75 -2.73
CA TRP A 27 -23.89 -0.15 -3.40
C TRP A 27 -22.67 -0.49 -2.55
N ILE A 28 -22.27 0.40 -1.63
CA ILE A 28 -21.09 0.17 -0.76
C ILE A 28 -21.49 -0.68 0.45
N ASP A 29 -22.73 -0.52 0.96
CA ASP A 29 -23.21 -1.25 2.13
C ASP A 29 -23.55 -2.73 1.86
N ALA A 30 -23.65 -3.14 0.58
CA ALA A 30 -24.03 -4.49 0.18
C ALA A 30 -22.87 -5.35 -0.36
N MET A 31 -21.70 -4.76 -0.66
CA MET A 31 -20.58 -5.47 -1.29
C MET A 31 -19.47 -5.79 -0.30
N ILE A 32 -19.03 -7.03 -0.25
CA ILE A 32 -17.81 -7.44 0.45
C ILE A 32 -16.62 -7.06 -0.44
N ASP A 33 -15.87 -6.03 -0.05
CA ASP A 33 -14.86 -5.42 -0.92
C ASP A 33 -13.43 -5.71 -0.46
N PHE A 34 -12.78 -6.67 -1.11
CA PHE A 34 -11.37 -7.01 -0.89
C PHE A 34 -10.41 -6.35 -1.91
N LEU A 35 -10.86 -5.37 -2.70
CA LEU A 35 -10.03 -4.77 -3.75
C LEU A 35 -8.70 -4.23 -3.20
N SER A 36 -8.80 -3.48 -2.11
CA SER A 36 -7.67 -2.87 -1.41
C SER A 36 -8.13 -2.32 -0.06
N ASP A 37 -7.24 -2.18 0.90
CA ASP A 37 -7.50 -1.41 2.12
C ASP A 37 -7.64 0.10 1.89
N THR A 38 -7.39 0.57 0.66
CA THR A 38 -7.67 1.96 0.24
C THR A 38 -9.15 2.25 0.05
N VAL A 39 -10.02 1.22 0.04
CA VAL A 39 -11.48 1.40 -0.06
C VAL A 39 -12.14 1.60 1.31
N THR A 40 -11.37 1.52 2.39
CA THR A 40 -11.88 1.70 3.75
C THR A 40 -12.52 3.08 3.92
N LEU A 41 -13.62 3.11 4.66
CA LEU A 41 -14.33 4.34 5.01
C LEU A 41 -13.88 4.83 6.39
N PRO A 42 -13.88 6.14 6.65
CA PRO A 42 -13.59 6.65 7.99
C PRO A 42 -14.66 6.20 8.98
N THR A 43 -14.24 5.80 10.18
CA THR A 43 -15.14 5.40 11.26
C THR A 43 -16.02 6.57 11.73
N ALA A 44 -17.08 6.27 12.48
CA ALA A 44 -17.93 7.31 13.07
C ALA A 44 -17.13 8.26 13.99
N GLU A 45 -16.17 7.71 14.76
CA GLU A 45 -15.25 8.48 15.61
C GLU A 45 -14.36 9.42 14.78
N MET A 46 -13.78 8.94 13.67
CA MET A 46 -13.01 9.76 12.75
C MET A 46 -13.84 10.90 12.17
N ARG A 47 -15.08 10.62 11.72
CA ARG A 47 -16.00 11.64 11.19
C ARG A 47 -16.33 12.71 12.25
N HIS A 48 -16.55 12.29 13.49
CA HIS A 48 -16.78 13.22 14.60
C HIS A 48 -15.55 14.07 14.89
N ALA A 49 -14.37 13.46 14.95
CA ALA A 49 -13.11 14.17 15.14
C ALA A 49 -12.86 15.21 14.05
N MET A 50 -13.11 14.85 12.77
CA MET A 50 -13.01 15.79 11.65
C MET A 50 -13.97 16.98 11.80
N PHE A 51 -15.19 16.73 12.24
CA PHE A 51 -16.22 17.77 12.42
C PHE A 51 -15.87 18.75 13.54
N THR A 52 -15.22 18.29 14.60
CA THR A 52 -14.88 19.06 15.81
C THR A 52 -13.42 19.51 15.86
N ALA A 53 -12.64 19.30 14.79
CA ALA A 53 -11.21 19.58 14.76
C ALA A 53 -10.90 21.07 15.01
N ASN A 54 -9.94 21.35 15.89
CA ASN A 54 -9.32 22.65 15.99
C ASN A 54 -8.38 22.84 14.79
N VAL A 55 -8.50 23.97 14.10
CA VAL A 55 -7.76 24.22 12.88
C VAL A 55 -7.04 25.56 12.90
N GLY A 56 -5.96 25.64 12.15
CA GLY A 56 -5.20 26.84 11.87
C GLY A 56 -4.55 26.74 10.49
N ASP A 57 -3.63 27.63 10.15
CA ASP A 57 -2.92 27.53 8.88
C ASP A 57 -1.68 26.62 9.00
N ASP A 58 -1.75 25.39 8.47
CA ASP A 58 -0.64 24.45 8.48
C ASP A 58 0.61 24.98 7.74
N CYS A 59 0.45 25.85 6.74
CA CYS A 59 1.59 26.42 6.03
C CYS A 59 2.44 27.37 6.91
N TYR A 60 1.86 27.88 7.99
CA TYR A 60 2.56 28.69 9.00
C TYR A 60 2.88 27.88 10.28
N GLY A 61 2.52 26.56 10.29
CA GLY A 61 2.71 25.73 11.49
C GLY A 61 1.72 26.04 12.61
N GLU A 62 0.59 26.68 12.30
CA GLU A 62 -0.38 27.17 13.28
C GLU A 62 -1.61 26.24 13.42
N ASP A 63 -1.67 25.13 12.66
CA ASP A 63 -2.74 24.15 12.82
C ASP A 63 -2.44 23.19 13.99
N PRO A 64 -3.14 23.32 15.14
CA PRO A 64 -2.81 22.56 16.34
C PRO A 64 -3.06 21.06 16.15
N THR A 65 -4.05 20.66 15.33
CA THR A 65 -4.36 19.24 15.09
C THR A 65 -3.31 18.58 14.19
N VAL A 66 -2.79 19.30 13.20
CA VAL A 66 -1.65 18.83 12.39
C VAL A 66 -0.41 18.68 13.25
N ASN A 67 -0.09 19.69 14.07
CA ASN A 67 1.07 19.66 14.95
C ASN A 67 1.01 18.46 15.93
N GLU A 68 -0.16 18.18 16.48
CA GLU A 68 -0.38 17.00 17.33
C GLU A 68 -0.19 15.69 16.57
N LEU A 69 -0.76 15.57 15.35
CA LEU A 69 -0.59 14.38 14.51
C LEU A 69 0.89 14.13 14.16
N GLU A 70 1.61 15.18 13.78
CA GLU A 70 3.05 15.10 13.47
C GLU A 70 3.86 14.68 14.71
N SER A 71 3.54 15.20 15.88
CA SER A 71 4.17 14.80 17.15
C SER A 71 3.90 13.33 17.50
N VAL A 72 2.65 12.87 17.37
CA VAL A 72 2.27 11.47 17.62
C VAL A 72 2.98 10.54 16.66
N ALA A 73 3.03 10.87 15.36
CA ALA A 73 3.70 10.06 14.34
C ALA A 73 5.21 9.95 14.58
N ALA A 74 5.87 11.07 14.95
CA ALA A 74 7.27 11.09 15.33
C ALA A 74 7.53 10.20 16.55
N GLY A 75 6.70 10.30 17.60
CA GLY A 75 6.80 9.47 18.80
C GLY A 75 6.63 7.98 18.52
N LEU A 76 5.64 7.58 17.70
CA LEU A 76 5.40 6.17 17.34
C LEU A 76 6.53 5.56 16.51
N THR A 77 7.21 6.36 15.71
CA THR A 77 8.33 5.91 14.87
C THR A 77 9.71 6.13 15.53
N GLY A 78 9.76 6.77 16.69
CA GLY A 78 11.03 7.12 17.36
C GLY A 78 11.90 8.08 16.53
N LYS A 79 11.31 8.82 15.60
CA LYS A 79 11.99 9.83 14.79
C LYS A 79 11.87 11.21 15.44
N GLU A 80 12.78 12.13 15.08
CA GLU A 80 12.82 13.47 15.67
C GLU A 80 11.62 14.33 15.26
N ALA A 81 11.13 14.15 14.03
CA ALA A 81 10.03 14.94 13.47
C ALA A 81 9.22 14.15 12.44
N ALA A 82 8.04 14.67 12.11
CA ALA A 82 7.21 14.17 11.06
C ALA A 82 6.58 15.29 10.22
N ALA A 83 6.13 14.97 9.03
CA ALA A 83 5.33 15.83 8.17
C ALA A 83 4.06 15.12 7.72
N PHE A 84 2.90 15.76 7.89
CA PHE A 84 1.65 15.31 7.32
C PHE A 84 1.59 15.68 5.84
N VAL A 85 1.28 14.71 4.98
CA VAL A 85 1.23 14.85 3.52
C VAL A 85 -0.07 14.30 2.96
N THR A 86 -0.47 14.75 1.77
CA THR A 86 -1.78 14.43 1.17
C THR A 86 -1.93 12.96 0.76
N SER A 87 -0.83 12.29 0.43
CA SER A 87 -0.81 10.89 -0.05
C SER A 87 0.53 10.23 0.21
N GLY A 88 0.58 8.89 0.13
CA GLY A 88 1.83 8.12 0.18
C GLY A 88 2.80 8.54 -0.91
N THR A 89 2.31 8.65 -2.15
CA THR A 89 3.11 9.09 -3.30
C THR A 89 3.76 10.45 -3.08
N LEU A 90 3.03 11.45 -2.54
CA LEU A 90 3.64 12.75 -2.20
C LEU A 90 4.66 12.59 -1.07
N GLY A 91 4.41 11.71 -0.11
CA GLY A 91 5.32 11.43 0.99
C GLY A 91 6.64 10.84 0.51
N ASN A 92 6.58 9.76 -0.26
CA ASN A 92 7.74 9.12 -0.86
C ASN A 92 8.51 10.09 -1.76
N LEU A 93 7.80 10.78 -2.66
CA LEU A 93 8.40 11.77 -3.55
C LEU A 93 9.13 12.86 -2.77
N SER A 94 8.47 13.47 -1.78
CA SER A 94 9.07 14.55 -0.98
C SER A 94 10.27 14.06 -0.16
N ALA A 95 10.22 12.85 0.38
CA ALA A 95 11.32 12.25 1.14
C ALA A 95 12.52 11.96 0.24
N LEU A 96 12.28 11.41 -0.95
CA LEU A 96 13.36 11.12 -1.90
C LEU A 96 13.98 12.39 -2.48
N LEU A 97 13.17 13.39 -2.83
CA LEU A 97 13.70 14.69 -3.26
C LEU A 97 14.55 15.38 -2.18
N ALA A 98 14.20 15.17 -0.90
CA ALA A 98 14.96 15.72 0.22
C ALA A 98 16.30 15.02 0.47
N GLN A 99 16.51 13.81 -0.08
CA GLN A 99 17.67 12.95 0.18
C GLN A 99 18.50 12.67 -1.08
N CYS A 100 17.90 12.70 -2.26
CA CYS A 100 18.56 12.36 -3.52
C CYS A 100 18.75 13.62 -4.39
N PRO A 101 19.98 14.11 -4.57
CA PRO A 101 20.26 15.21 -5.50
C PRO A 101 19.90 14.82 -6.95
N ARG A 102 19.57 15.82 -7.77
CA ARG A 102 19.35 15.60 -9.21
C ARG A 102 20.55 14.93 -9.85
N GLY A 103 20.29 13.95 -10.73
CA GLY A 103 21.33 13.19 -11.43
C GLY A 103 21.96 12.08 -10.58
N HIS A 104 21.54 11.91 -9.33
CA HIS A 104 21.94 10.78 -8.48
C HIS A 104 20.96 9.62 -8.61
N GLU A 105 21.39 8.44 -8.16
CA GLU A 105 20.58 7.23 -8.21
C GLU A 105 19.83 6.98 -6.91
N VAL A 106 18.58 6.50 -7.06
CA VAL A 106 17.82 5.78 -6.04
C VAL A 106 17.85 4.30 -6.42
N ILE A 107 18.48 3.47 -5.60
CA ILE A 107 18.48 2.02 -5.74
C ILE A 107 17.23 1.48 -5.05
N LEU A 108 16.40 0.71 -5.76
CA LEU A 108 15.12 0.20 -5.27
C LEU A 108 14.78 -1.14 -5.92
N GLY A 109 13.76 -1.83 -5.39
CA GLY A 109 13.29 -3.09 -6.00
C GLY A 109 12.53 -2.87 -7.30
N ASP A 110 12.74 -3.76 -8.28
CA ASP A 110 12.01 -3.77 -9.55
C ASP A 110 10.49 -4.02 -9.38
N ARG A 111 10.11 -4.61 -8.23
CA ARG A 111 8.71 -4.87 -7.84
C ARG A 111 8.17 -3.84 -6.84
N SER A 112 8.92 -2.80 -6.47
CA SER A 112 8.45 -1.78 -5.52
C SER A 112 7.34 -0.90 -6.08
N ASP A 113 6.47 -0.40 -5.20
CA ASP A 113 5.39 0.54 -5.53
C ASP A 113 5.97 1.84 -6.11
N LEU A 114 7.05 2.35 -5.52
CA LEU A 114 7.83 3.50 -5.98
C LEU A 114 8.25 3.41 -7.46
N TYR A 115 8.62 2.23 -7.91
CA TYR A 115 9.06 2.02 -9.29
C TYR A 115 7.88 1.88 -10.25
N ASN A 116 6.83 1.13 -9.83
CA ASN A 116 5.77 0.69 -10.74
C ASN A 116 4.53 1.59 -10.72
N TYR A 117 4.18 2.22 -9.58
CA TYR A 117 2.85 2.82 -9.39
C TYR A 117 2.85 4.30 -8.97
N GLU A 118 4.01 4.93 -8.82
CA GLU A 118 4.11 6.35 -8.47
C GLU A 118 4.34 7.28 -9.69
N ALA A 119 3.87 6.85 -10.86
CA ALA A 119 3.86 7.64 -12.11
C ALA A 119 5.23 8.22 -12.52
N GLY A 120 6.34 7.61 -12.08
CA GLY A 120 7.68 8.08 -12.39
C GLY A 120 8.04 9.44 -11.77
N GLY A 121 7.32 9.87 -10.74
CA GLY A 121 7.45 11.20 -10.13
C GLY A 121 8.87 11.53 -9.67
N VAL A 122 9.59 10.58 -9.11
CA VAL A 122 10.98 10.75 -8.65
C VAL A 122 11.91 11.11 -9.79
N SER A 123 11.75 10.50 -10.95
CA SER A 123 12.53 10.82 -12.15
C SER A 123 12.08 12.12 -12.80
N LEU A 124 10.76 12.28 -13.01
CA LEU A 124 10.20 13.43 -13.73
C LEU A 124 10.42 14.74 -12.95
N VAL A 125 10.11 14.77 -11.68
CA VAL A 125 10.17 15.97 -10.82
C VAL A 125 11.53 16.10 -10.16
N GLY A 126 12.02 15.00 -9.56
CA GLY A 126 13.29 14.95 -8.84
C GLY A 126 14.50 14.98 -9.76
N GLY A 127 14.36 14.47 -10.98
CA GLY A 127 15.51 14.26 -11.88
C GLY A 127 16.48 13.22 -11.34
N ALA A 128 16.03 12.33 -10.46
CA ALA A 128 16.81 11.21 -9.99
C ALA A 128 16.76 10.05 -11.00
N VAL A 129 17.82 9.27 -11.04
CA VAL A 129 17.89 8.04 -11.83
C VAL A 129 17.40 6.90 -10.96
N LEU A 130 16.37 6.18 -11.40
CA LEU A 130 15.94 4.95 -10.71
C LEU A 130 16.81 3.79 -11.17
N HIS A 131 17.37 3.06 -10.21
CA HIS A 131 18.21 1.88 -10.45
C HIS A 131 17.49 0.65 -9.83
N PRO A 132 16.63 -0.03 -10.60
CA PRO A 132 15.92 -1.19 -10.09
C PRO A 132 16.88 -2.38 -9.94
N VAL A 133 16.77 -3.07 -8.82
CA VAL A 133 17.41 -4.36 -8.55
C VAL A 133 16.33 -5.42 -8.35
N GLU A 134 16.67 -6.66 -8.68
CA GLU A 134 15.74 -7.79 -8.53
C GLU A 134 15.25 -7.91 -7.08
N THR A 135 13.93 -7.96 -6.92
CA THR A 135 13.26 -8.17 -5.63
C THR A 135 13.08 -9.67 -5.40
N ALA A 136 13.56 -10.17 -4.28
CA ALA A 136 13.36 -11.58 -3.87
C ALA A 136 11.89 -11.84 -3.48
N ASP A 137 11.51 -13.13 -3.39
CA ASP A 137 10.14 -13.54 -3.07
C ASP A 137 9.67 -13.12 -1.67
N ASP A 138 10.58 -12.86 -0.77
CA ASP A 138 10.31 -12.33 0.57
C ASP A 138 10.25 -10.80 0.62
N GLY A 139 10.35 -10.12 -0.53
CA GLY A 139 10.35 -8.66 -0.65
C GLY A 139 11.70 -8.00 -0.37
N SER A 140 12.72 -8.76 0.00
CA SER A 140 14.07 -8.23 0.23
C SER A 140 14.79 -7.94 -1.09
N LEU A 141 15.77 -7.04 -1.02
CA LEU A 141 16.72 -6.79 -2.09
C LEU A 141 18.03 -7.52 -1.72
N PRO A 142 18.47 -8.53 -2.50
CA PRO A 142 19.68 -9.30 -2.18
C PRO A 142 20.87 -8.36 -1.97
N LEU A 143 21.58 -8.49 -0.84
CA LEU A 143 22.64 -7.55 -0.43
C LEU A 143 23.78 -7.49 -1.44
N GLU A 144 24.11 -8.61 -2.09
CA GLU A 144 25.11 -8.66 -3.15
C GLU A 144 24.66 -7.87 -4.38
N ARG A 145 23.34 -7.85 -4.69
CA ARG A 145 22.78 -7.04 -5.77
C ARG A 145 22.79 -5.55 -5.41
N LEU A 146 22.43 -5.21 -4.17
CA LEU A 146 22.55 -3.83 -3.67
C LEU A 146 24.00 -3.36 -3.74
N ARG A 147 24.96 -4.16 -3.27
CA ARG A 147 26.39 -3.82 -3.34
C ARG A 147 26.88 -3.63 -4.77
N ALA A 148 26.50 -4.50 -5.68
CA ALA A 148 26.85 -4.39 -7.10
C ALA A 148 26.21 -3.16 -7.79
N ALA A 149 25.05 -2.69 -7.34
CA ALA A 149 24.38 -1.50 -7.85
C ALA A 149 25.07 -0.19 -7.39
N ILE A 150 25.80 -0.21 -6.27
CA ILE A 150 26.51 0.96 -5.76
C ILE A 150 27.79 1.18 -6.58
N ARG A 151 27.80 2.26 -7.35
CA ARG A 151 28.92 2.60 -8.25
C ARG A 151 29.95 3.48 -7.55
N ASP A 152 31.19 3.45 -8.03
CA ASP A 152 32.24 4.34 -7.53
C ASP A 152 31.86 5.81 -7.79
N LYS A 153 31.69 6.57 -6.72
CA LYS A 153 31.33 8.01 -6.78
C LYS A 153 32.34 8.87 -7.55
N ARG A 154 33.57 8.36 -7.74
CA ARG A 154 34.63 9.05 -8.50
C ARG A 154 34.56 8.79 -10.01
N ALA A 155 33.75 7.84 -10.45
CA ALA A 155 33.58 7.52 -11.87
C ALA A 155 32.71 8.58 -12.56
N PRO A 156 33.28 9.47 -13.40
CA PRO A 156 32.52 10.59 -13.96
C PRO A 156 31.46 10.16 -14.99
N GLN A 157 31.51 8.92 -15.45
CA GLN A 157 30.57 8.35 -16.42
C GLN A 157 29.30 7.80 -15.76
N CYS A 158 29.29 7.65 -14.43
CA CYS A 158 28.18 7.02 -13.71
C CYS A 158 27.44 8.03 -12.84
N ALA A 159 26.12 7.91 -12.77
CA ALA A 159 25.36 8.59 -11.74
C ALA A 159 25.71 7.99 -10.37
N PRO A 160 26.07 8.80 -9.36
CA PRO A 160 26.39 8.27 -8.04
C PRO A 160 25.11 7.88 -7.30
N ALA A 161 25.13 6.75 -6.59
CA ALA A 161 24.03 6.37 -5.72
C ALA A 161 23.91 7.34 -4.52
N ALA A 162 22.68 7.67 -4.13
CA ALA A 162 22.39 8.52 -2.98
C ALA A 162 21.48 7.84 -1.96
N VAL A 163 20.51 7.04 -2.41
CA VAL A 163 19.48 6.46 -1.55
C VAL A 163 19.29 4.98 -1.90
N ILE A 164 19.12 4.14 -0.87
CA ILE A 164 18.49 2.82 -0.99
C ILE A 164 17.04 2.98 -0.52
N ALA A 165 16.07 2.65 -1.38
CA ALA A 165 14.66 2.68 -1.03
C ALA A 165 14.12 1.25 -0.87
N LEU A 166 13.56 0.96 0.31
CA LEU A 166 12.95 -0.31 0.68
C LEU A 166 11.43 -0.16 0.75
N GLU A 167 10.70 -1.25 0.57
CA GLU A 167 9.25 -1.32 0.81
C GLU A 167 8.97 -2.34 1.92
N ASN A 168 8.24 -1.94 2.98
CA ASN A 168 7.96 -2.82 4.11
C ASN A 168 6.63 -2.49 4.82
N PRO A 169 5.62 -3.39 4.80
CA PRO A 169 5.55 -4.67 4.06
C PRO A 169 5.57 -4.50 2.55
N HIS A 170 6.17 -5.45 1.84
CA HIS A 170 6.28 -5.39 0.38
C HIS A 170 5.00 -5.90 -0.28
N CYS A 171 4.25 -4.99 -0.95
CA CYS A 171 2.93 -5.27 -1.51
C CYS A 171 2.97 -6.39 -2.56
N LEU A 172 3.80 -6.24 -3.61
CA LEU A 172 3.87 -7.21 -4.72
C LEU A 172 4.60 -8.51 -4.36
N ALA A 173 5.26 -8.58 -3.21
CA ALA A 173 5.79 -9.83 -2.66
C ALA A 173 4.78 -10.57 -1.76
N GLY A 174 3.48 -10.24 -1.85
CA GLY A 174 2.46 -10.91 -1.07
C GLY A 174 2.22 -10.32 0.32
N GLY A 175 2.62 -9.07 0.54
CA GLY A 175 2.55 -8.43 1.87
C GLY A 175 3.61 -8.95 2.85
N ARG A 176 4.74 -9.45 2.32
CA ARG A 176 5.87 -9.98 3.11
C ARG A 176 6.54 -8.86 3.91
N VAL A 177 7.04 -9.21 5.08
CA VAL A 177 7.64 -8.29 6.05
C VAL A 177 9.15 -8.51 6.14
N LEU A 178 9.92 -7.43 5.98
CA LEU A 178 11.37 -7.48 6.08
C LEU A 178 11.79 -7.70 7.55
N SER A 179 12.72 -8.66 7.77
CA SER A 179 13.23 -8.95 9.11
C SER A 179 14.12 -7.83 9.64
N LEU A 180 14.16 -7.65 10.97
CA LEU A 180 15.05 -6.68 11.61
C LEU A 180 16.52 -6.94 11.29
N ASP A 181 16.91 -8.23 11.14
CA ASP A 181 18.27 -8.58 10.76
C ASP A 181 18.62 -8.08 9.36
N TYR A 182 17.70 -8.27 8.41
CA TYR A 182 17.90 -7.75 7.06
C TYR A 182 18.00 -6.21 7.07
N LEU A 183 17.12 -5.51 7.79
CA LEU A 183 17.16 -4.05 7.89
C LEU A 183 18.48 -3.54 8.48
N ARG A 184 19.01 -4.21 9.52
CA ARG A 184 20.34 -3.89 10.08
C ARG A 184 21.47 -4.08 9.06
N ARG A 185 21.42 -5.14 8.26
CA ARG A 185 22.43 -5.42 7.23
C ARG A 185 22.38 -4.41 6.08
N VAL A 186 21.18 -3.97 5.66
CA VAL A 186 21.04 -2.88 4.68
C VAL A 186 21.57 -1.57 5.25
N ARG A 187 21.26 -1.26 6.51
CA ARG A 187 21.81 -0.06 7.17
C ARG A 187 23.34 -0.07 7.18
N ALA A 188 23.95 -1.18 7.59
CA ALA A 188 25.40 -1.31 7.59
C ALA A 188 26.03 -1.12 6.19
N LEU A 189 25.40 -1.69 5.15
CA LEU A 189 25.83 -1.47 3.76
C LEU A 189 25.71 -0.01 3.35
N ALA A 190 24.61 0.63 3.69
CA ALA A 190 24.38 2.03 3.36
C ALA A 190 25.40 2.95 4.09
N ASP A 191 25.71 2.67 5.34
CA ASP A 191 26.72 3.41 6.13
C ASP A 191 28.12 3.28 5.52
N GLU A 192 28.52 2.07 5.10
CA GLU A 192 29.79 1.82 4.43
C GLU A 192 29.99 2.71 3.20
N HIS A 193 28.89 3.03 2.50
CA HIS A 193 28.92 3.79 1.25
C HIS A 193 28.41 5.23 1.39
N GLY A 194 27.97 5.65 2.60
CA GLY A 194 27.41 6.97 2.87
C GLY A 194 26.14 7.23 2.07
N LEU A 195 25.24 6.23 2.04
CA LEU A 195 23.92 6.31 1.40
C LEU A 195 22.83 6.52 2.45
N ALA A 196 21.77 7.25 2.08
CA ALA A 196 20.56 7.27 2.86
C ALA A 196 19.74 6.01 2.64
N VAL A 197 18.91 5.64 3.63
CA VAL A 197 17.91 4.57 3.51
C VAL A 197 16.53 5.20 3.71
N HIS A 198 15.68 5.07 2.71
CA HIS A 198 14.26 5.43 2.77
C HIS A 198 13.40 4.17 2.83
N MET A 199 12.35 4.17 3.65
CA MET A 199 11.38 3.09 3.70
C MET A 199 10.01 3.60 3.23
N ASP A 200 9.53 3.04 2.13
CA ASP A 200 8.10 3.04 1.85
C ASP A 200 7.44 2.04 2.81
N GLY A 201 6.89 2.59 3.86
CA GLY A 201 6.16 1.88 4.90
C GLY A 201 4.66 2.09 4.77
N ALA A 202 4.10 2.11 3.54
CA ALA A 202 2.69 2.41 3.30
C ALA A 202 1.73 1.65 4.24
N ARG A 203 2.20 0.50 4.77
CA ARG A 203 1.49 -0.32 5.78
C ARG A 203 2.40 -0.67 6.98
N LEU A 204 3.21 0.26 7.43
CA LEU A 204 4.19 0.07 8.51
C LEU A 204 3.62 -0.62 9.75
N PHE A 205 2.42 -0.24 10.17
CA PHE A 205 1.80 -0.83 11.36
C PHE A 205 1.31 -2.27 11.13
N ASN A 206 1.12 -2.70 9.88
CA ASN A 206 0.94 -4.12 9.58
C ASN A 206 2.27 -4.88 9.79
N ALA A 207 3.42 -4.30 9.42
CA ALA A 207 4.72 -4.91 9.76
C ALA A 207 4.91 -4.99 11.29
N GLN A 208 4.56 -3.92 12.02
CA GLN A 208 4.56 -3.93 13.50
C GLN A 208 3.71 -5.08 14.05
N ALA A 209 2.48 -5.24 13.58
CA ALA A 209 1.57 -6.28 14.05
C ALA A 209 2.09 -7.70 13.70
N SER A 210 2.69 -7.86 12.53
CA SER A 210 3.27 -9.14 12.07
C SER A 210 4.49 -9.55 12.87
N LEU A 211 5.42 -8.62 13.12
CA LEU A 211 6.66 -8.88 13.85
C LEU A 211 6.48 -8.91 15.37
N GLY A 212 5.36 -8.39 15.89
CA GLY A 212 5.19 -8.14 17.32
C GLY A 212 6.23 -7.15 17.89
N THR A 213 6.74 -6.25 17.04
CA THR A 213 7.83 -5.33 17.34
C THR A 213 7.38 -3.90 17.08
N PRO A 214 7.62 -2.93 18.00
CA PRO A 214 7.25 -1.54 17.80
C PRO A 214 7.78 -0.95 16.49
N ALA A 215 6.99 -0.10 15.83
CA ALA A 215 7.39 0.56 14.60
C ALA A 215 8.73 1.30 14.74
N ALA A 216 9.00 1.91 15.91
CA ALA A 216 10.25 2.58 16.20
C ALA A 216 11.48 1.68 16.02
N GLU A 217 11.41 0.41 16.42
CA GLU A 217 12.50 -0.54 16.26
C GLU A 217 12.66 -0.96 14.80
N ILE A 218 11.55 -1.13 14.06
CA ILE A 218 11.58 -1.47 12.63
C ILE A 218 12.28 -0.34 11.85
N VAL A 219 11.91 0.91 12.10
CA VAL A 219 12.41 2.06 11.35
C VAL A 219 13.70 2.67 11.95
N ALA A 220 14.24 2.10 13.03
CA ALA A 220 15.53 2.53 13.60
C ALA A 220 16.68 2.46 12.57
N HIS A 221 16.54 1.57 11.59
CA HIS A 221 17.56 1.29 10.57
C HIS A 221 17.42 2.10 9.28
N VAL A 222 16.51 3.09 9.23
CA VAL A 222 16.29 3.94 8.05
C VAL A 222 16.38 5.41 8.42
N ASP A 223 16.75 6.27 7.48
CA ASP A 223 16.82 7.72 7.68
C ASP A 223 15.45 8.36 7.62
N SER A 224 14.57 7.84 6.77
CA SER A 224 13.20 8.28 6.63
C SER A 224 12.25 7.12 6.40
N VAL A 225 11.02 7.27 6.87
CA VAL A 225 9.92 6.36 6.58
C VAL A 225 8.69 7.17 6.19
N GLN A 226 7.99 6.69 5.17
CA GLN A 226 6.63 7.12 4.85
C GLN A 226 5.65 6.04 5.30
N PHE A 227 4.49 6.41 5.87
CA PHE A 227 3.38 5.48 6.09
C PHE A 227 2.02 6.10 5.82
N CYS A 228 1.08 5.28 5.31
CA CYS A 228 -0.26 5.75 4.98
C CYS A 228 -1.21 5.70 6.18
N LEU A 229 -1.99 6.78 6.36
CA LEU A 229 -3.15 6.81 7.24
C LEU A 229 -4.41 6.26 6.52
N SER A 230 -4.44 6.39 5.20
CA SER A 230 -5.59 6.15 4.31
C SER A 230 -5.64 4.74 3.71
N LYS A 231 -5.13 3.74 4.41
CA LYS A 231 -5.20 2.31 4.05
C LYS A 231 -5.81 1.51 5.20
N SER A 232 -5.13 0.50 5.72
CA SER A 232 -5.63 -0.33 6.84
C SER A 232 -6.00 0.47 8.10
N LEU A 233 -5.44 1.67 8.27
CA LEU A 233 -5.77 2.57 9.38
C LEU A 233 -7.07 3.36 9.18
N ALA A 234 -7.70 3.27 8.00
CA ALA A 234 -9.03 3.77 7.68
C ALA A 234 -9.24 5.30 7.74
N ALA A 235 -8.22 6.12 7.92
CA ALA A 235 -8.39 7.56 7.75
C ALA A 235 -8.73 7.86 6.27
N PRO A 236 -9.57 8.85 5.98
CA PRO A 236 -10.01 9.11 4.60
C PRO A 236 -8.91 9.74 3.73
N TYR A 237 -7.79 10.16 4.34
CA TYR A 237 -6.82 11.02 3.69
C TYR A 237 -5.47 10.96 4.36
N GLY A 238 -4.40 11.06 3.56
CA GLY A 238 -3.08 11.45 4.00
C GLY A 238 -2.16 10.30 4.40
N SER A 239 -0.94 10.73 4.61
CA SER A 239 0.20 9.90 5.02
C SER A 239 1.14 10.74 5.88
N MET A 240 2.08 10.06 6.53
CA MET A 240 3.13 10.69 7.32
C MET A 240 4.49 10.40 6.71
N VAL A 241 5.39 11.37 6.77
CA VAL A 241 6.84 11.17 6.55
C VAL A 241 7.54 11.48 7.85
N CYS A 242 8.34 10.53 8.36
CA CYS A 242 9.08 10.70 9.61
C CYS A 242 10.59 10.56 9.35
N GLY A 243 11.39 11.35 10.07
CA GLY A 243 12.85 11.38 9.93
C GLY A 243 13.50 12.37 10.91
N SER A 244 14.75 12.78 10.63
CA SER A 244 15.40 13.83 11.39
C SER A 244 14.70 15.19 11.18
N ALA A 245 14.77 16.11 12.12
CA ALA A 245 14.17 17.44 12.02
C ALA A 245 14.62 18.15 10.74
N ALA A 246 15.92 18.14 10.45
CA ALA A 246 16.49 18.77 9.26
C ALA A 246 16.00 18.13 7.95
N LEU A 247 15.72 16.81 7.94
CA LEU A 247 15.11 16.15 6.78
C LEU A 247 13.66 16.58 6.62
N ILE A 248 12.89 16.60 7.70
CA ILE A 248 11.47 16.95 7.67
C ILE A 248 11.25 18.41 7.24
N ASP A 249 12.12 19.33 7.60
CA ASP A 249 12.09 20.71 7.09
C ASP A 249 12.20 20.75 5.54
N ARG A 250 13.10 19.94 4.97
CA ARG A 250 13.21 19.81 3.52
C ARG A 250 11.96 19.13 2.91
N VAL A 251 11.44 18.09 3.55
CA VAL A 251 10.20 17.41 3.12
C VAL A 251 9.03 18.40 3.09
N LYS A 252 8.84 19.23 4.13
CA LYS A 252 7.80 20.27 4.17
C LYS A 252 7.96 21.30 3.04
N ARG A 253 9.20 21.66 2.70
CA ARG A 253 9.48 22.53 1.54
C ARG A 253 9.08 21.87 0.22
N TYR A 254 9.42 20.60 0.00
CA TYR A 254 8.99 19.86 -1.21
C TYR A 254 7.49 19.62 -1.21
N ARG A 255 6.88 19.30 -0.07
CA ARG A 255 5.42 19.23 0.06
C ARG A 255 4.76 20.52 -0.47
N LYS A 256 5.27 21.69 -0.07
CA LYS A 256 4.76 22.97 -0.54
C LYS A 256 4.97 23.18 -2.02
N LEU A 257 6.17 22.89 -2.53
CA LEU A 257 6.53 23.03 -3.95
C LEU A 257 5.59 22.19 -4.84
N LEU A 258 5.25 20.99 -4.40
CA LEU A 258 4.43 20.01 -5.12
C LEU A 258 2.91 20.23 -4.94
N GLY A 259 2.50 21.33 -4.30
CA GLY A 259 1.09 21.67 -4.11
C GLY A 259 0.40 20.95 -2.95
N GLY A 260 1.15 20.19 -2.13
CA GLY A 260 0.61 19.46 -0.98
C GLY A 260 0.50 20.26 0.32
N GLY A 261 0.81 21.56 0.32
CA GLY A 261 0.63 22.45 1.47
C GLY A 261 -0.80 22.99 1.49
N THR A 262 -1.66 22.41 2.29
CA THR A 262 -3.03 22.85 2.53
C THR A 262 -3.11 23.81 3.72
N ARG A 263 -4.25 24.49 3.91
CA ARG A 263 -4.40 25.48 5.00
C ARG A 263 -4.91 24.79 6.26
N GLN A 264 -6.20 24.63 6.41
CA GLN A 264 -6.86 24.01 7.57
C GLN A 264 -6.83 22.48 7.47
N ALA A 265 -5.62 21.92 7.39
CA ALA A 265 -5.38 20.48 7.22
C ALA A 265 -5.81 19.66 8.46
N GLY A 266 -5.99 20.33 9.60
CA GLY A 266 -6.43 19.73 10.86
C GLY A 266 -7.73 18.97 10.76
N ILE A 267 -8.65 19.35 9.85
CA ILE A 267 -9.85 18.56 9.58
C ILE A 267 -9.49 17.12 9.19
N MET A 268 -8.53 16.94 8.29
CA MET A 268 -8.08 15.60 7.85
C MET A 268 -7.13 14.94 8.86
N ALA A 269 -6.28 15.75 9.49
CA ALA A 269 -5.34 15.28 10.51
C ALA A 269 -6.05 14.69 11.74
N ALA A 270 -7.22 15.20 12.11
CA ALA A 270 -8.03 14.67 13.20
C ALA A 270 -8.41 13.20 12.99
N ALA A 271 -8.78 12.80 11.78
CA ALA A 271 -9.02 11.40 11.44
C ALA A 271 -7.73 10.57 11.56
N GLY A 272 -6.58 11.15 11.18
CA GLY A 272 -5.26 10.53 11.33
C GLY A 272 -4.90 10.26 12.80
N LEU A 273 -5.20 11.18 13.70
CA LEU A 273 -5.02 11.00 15.15
C LEU A 273 -5.85 9.84 15.69
N VAL A 274 -7.14 9.76 15.33
CA VAL A 274 -7.99 8.63 15.69
C VAL A 274 -7.41 7.33 15.13
N ALA A 275 -6.99 7.33 13.84
CA ALA A 275 -6.39 6.18 13.18
C ALA A 275 -5.17 5.64 13.96
N LEU A 276 -4.24 6.49 14.35
CA LEU A 276 -3.04 6.09 15.07
C LEU A 276 -3.35 5.60 16.50
N ARG A 277 -4.37 6.15 17.14
CA ARG A 277 -4.74 5.81 18.52
C ARG A 277 -5.60 4.54 18.65
N THR A 278 -6.43 4.24 17.66
CA THR A 278 -7.44 3.19 17.77
C THR A 278 -7.31 2.06 16.76
N MET A 279 -6.80 2.34 15.55
CA MET A 279 -6.80 1.34 14.49
C MET A 279 -5.54 0.46 14.47
N VAL A 280 -4.42 0.92 15.00
CA VAL A 280 -3.16 0.14 15.01
C VAL A 280 -3.32 -1.17 15.77
N ALA A 281 -3.91 -1.15 16.95
CA ALA A 281 -4.05 -2.33 17.83
C ALA A 281 -4.91 -3.44 17.19
N ARG A 282 -5.86 -3.10 16.30
CA ARG A 282 -6.76 -4.06 15.68
C ARG A 282 -6.24 -4.72 14.40
N LEU A 283 -5.09 -4.29 13.86
CA LEU A 283 -4.54 -4.84 12.63
C LEU A 283 -4.28 -6.35 12.71
N ALA A 284 -3.99 -6.86 13.90
CA ALA A 284 -3.85 -8.31 14.15
C ALA A 284 -5.13 -9.10 13.79
N ASP A 285 -6.32 -8.50 13.90
CA ASP A 285 -7.57 -9.13 13.49
C ASP A 285 -7.66 -9.29 11.98
N ASP A 286 -7.19 -8.30 11.22
CA ASP A 286 -7.14 -8.36 9.76
C ASP A 286 -6.17 -9.47 9.30
N HIS A 287 -5.01 -9.60 9.96
CA HIS A 287 -4.04 -10.66 9.67
C HIS A 287 -4.62 -12.05 9.97
N ARG A 288 -5.29 -12.21 11.12
CA ARG A 288 -5.97 -13.47 11.49
C ARG A 288 -7.01 -13.88 10.44
N ARG A 289 -7.82 -12.91 9.98
CA ARG A 289 -8.84 -13.14 8.93
C ARG A 289 -8.21 -13.44 7.59
N ALA A 290 -7.14 -12.76 7.20
CA ALA A 290 -6.40 -13.06 5.98
C ALA A 290 -5.81 -14.47 5.99
N ALA A 291 -5.19 -14.88 7.10
CA ALA A 291 -4.68 -16.23 7.28
C ALA A 291 -5.80 -17.29 7.21
N ARG A 292 -6.97 -17.01 7.84
CA ARG A 292 -8.16 -17.87 7.75
C ARG A 292 -8.65 -17.99 6.31
N LEU A 293 -8.81 -16.86 5.60
CA LEU A 293 -9.21 -16.84 4.19
C LEU A 293 -8.28 -17.71 3.34
N ALA A 294 -6.97 -17.50 3.46
CA ALA A 294 -5.97 -18.27 2.73
C ALA A 294 -6.06 -19.77 3.02
N ALA A 295 -6.15 -20.16 4.29
CA ALA A 295 -6.25 -21.55 4.71
C ALA A 295 -7.52 -22.25 4.17
N GLU A 296 -8.65 -21.54 4.09
CA GLU A 296 -9.88 -22.06 3.56
C GLU A 296 -9.87 -22.11 2.02
N LEU A 297 -9.31 -21.10 1.35
CA LEU A 297 -9.13 -21.09 -0.12
C LEU A 297 -8.20 -22.21 -0.58
N ALA A 298 -7.12 -22.49 0.12
CA ALA A 298 -6.18 -23.56 -0.21
C ALA A 298 -6.82 -24.97 -0.23
N ARG A 299 -7.98 -25.15 0.40
CA ARG A 299 -8.72 -26.41 0.41
C ARG A 299 -9.68 -26.56 -0.77
N ILE A 300 -9.83 -25.55 -1.60
CA ILE A 300 -10.74 -25.58 -2.76
C ILE A 300 -9.94 -26.07 -3.96
N PRO A 301 -10.29 -27.25 -4.53
CA PRO A 301 -9.66 -27.73 -5.77
C PRO A 301 -9.78 -26.68 -6.88
N GLY A 302 -8.67 -26.38 -7.56
CA GLY A 302 -8.61 -25.36 -8.60
C GLY A 302 -8.19 -23.96 -8.12
N VAL A 303 -8.01 -23.76 -6.81
CA VAL A 303 -7.42 -22.55 -6.22
C VAL A 303 -5.97 -22.83 -5.81
N ALA A 304 -5.04 -21.99 -6.21
CA ALA A 304 -3.62 -22.09 -5.87
C ALA A 304 -3.15 -20.80 -5.18
N LEU A 305 -2.73 -20.89 -3.92
CA LEU A 305 -2.11 -19.76 -3.23
C LEU A 305 -0.71 -19.49 -3.80
N ARG A 306 -0.37 -18.21 -3.98
CA ARG A 306 0.99 -17.79 -4.40
C ARG A 306 2.01 -17.91 -3.26
N SER A 307 1.56 -17.89 -2.01
CA SER A 307 2.40 -18.12 -0.84
C SER A 307 1.64 -18.92 0.21
N ALA A 308 2.30 -19.89 0.82
CA ALA A 308 1.78 -20.60 1.99
C ALA A 308 1.87 -19.74 3.27
N VAL A 309 2.67 -18.68 3.25
CA VAL A 309 2.91 -17.80 4.41
C VAL A 309 2.16 -16.49 4.21
N ILE A 310 1.21 -16.21 5.09
CA ILE A 310 0.43 -14.96 5.13
C ILE A 310 0.92 -14.18 6.35
N GLU A 311 1.71 -13.14 6.11
CA GLU A 311 2.31 -12.33 7.19
C GLU A 311 1.48 -11.10 7.54
N THR A 312 0.66 -10.62 6.60
CA THR A 312 -0.14 -9.41 6.78
C THR A 312 -1.60 -9.62 6.35
N ASN A 313 -2.26 -8.57 5.95
CA ASN A 313 -3.66 -8.56 5.55
C ASN A 313 -3.92 -8.91 4.07
N MET A 314 -2.94 -9.47 3.36
CA MET A 314 -3.03 -9.73 1.92
C MET A 314 -2.98 -11.22 1.61
N VAL A 315 -3.86 -11.67 0.70
CA VAL A 315 -3.91 -13.05 0.17
C VAL A 315 -3.81 -12.97 -1.34
N PHE A 316 -2.82 -13.69 -1.91
CA PHE A 316 -2.61 -13.78 -3.35
C PHE A 316 -2.85 -15.20 -3.81
N PHE A 317 -3.64 -15.38 -4.85
CA PHE A 317 -3.98 -16.69 -5.38
C PHE A 317 -4.34 -16.65 -6.86
N ASP A 318 -4.36 -17.80 -7.48
CA ASP A 318 -4.83 -18.02 -8.84
C ASP A 318 -5.99 -18.99 -8.85
N VAL A 319 -6.82 -18.89 -9.89
CA VAL A 319 -7.89 -19.83 -10.19
C VAL A 319 -7.64 -20.43 -11.57
N ALA A 320 -7.53 -21.75 -11.65
CA ALA A 320 -7.25 -22.43 -12.90
C ALA A 320 -8.40 -22.25 -13.92
N GLU A 321 -9.62 -22.51 -13.47
CA GLU A 321 -10.86 -22.36 -14.24
C GLU A 321 -11.93 -21.69 -13.36
N PRO A 322 -12.80 -20.83 -13.90
CA PRO A 322 -13.00 -20.50 -15.33
C PRO A 322 -12.03 -19.42 -15.86
N GLY A 323 -10.90 -19.20 -15.21
CA GLY A 323 -9.96 -18.11 -15.47
C GLY A 323 -10.32 -16.83 -14.71
N ASN A 324 -9.30 -15.95 -14.50
CA ASN A 324 -9.41 -14.82 -13.58
C ASN A 324 -10.52 -13.83 -13.94
N GLU A 325 -10.73 -13.53 -15.22
CA GLU A 325 -11.75 -12.55 -15.64
C GLU A 325 -13.18 -13.06 -15.35
N ALA A 326 -13.49 -14.28 -15.78
CA ALA A 326 -14.81 -14.88 -15.56
C ALA A 326 -15.06 -15.15 -14.06
N PHE A 327 -14.03 -15.56 -13.33
CA PHE A 327 -14.09 -15.73 -11.88
C PHE A 327 -14.43 -14.42 -11.16
N LEU A 328 -13.74 -13.34 -11.48
CA LEU A 328 -13.98 -12.02 -10.85
C LEU A 328 -15.34 -11.44 -11.22
N ALA A 329 -15.84 -11.72 -12.45
CA ALA A 329 -17.19 -11.34 -12.82
C ALA A 329 -18.24 -12.08 -11.97
N ALA A 330 -18.11 -13.42 -11.85
CA ALA A 330 -19.00 -14.24 -11.03
C ALA A 330 -18.95 -13.87 -9.54
N LEU A 331 -17.76 -13.54 -8.99
CA LEU A 331 -17.63 -13.02 -7.62
C LEU A 331 -18.37 -11.71 -7.44
N ARG A 332 -18.27 -10.80 -8.41
CA ARG A 332 -18.97 -9.51 -8.37
C ARG A 332 -20.48 -9.70 -8.37
N ASP A 333 -20.99 -10.64 -9.18
CA ASP A 333 -22.41 -11.01 -9.21
C ASP A 333 -22.89 -11.61 -7.86
N ALA A 334 -21.97 -12.27 -7.14
CA ALA A 334 -22.20 -12.74 -5.77
C ALA A 334 -22.02 -11.63 -4.68
N GLY A 335 -21.80 -10.37 -5.08
CA GLY A 335 -21.62 -9.24 -4.16
C GLY A 335 -20.24 -9.16 -3.52
N ILE A 336 -19.21 -9.74 -4.15
CA ILE A 336 -17.84 -9.77 -3.64
C ILE A 336 -16.90 -9.15 -4.69
N ARG A 337 -16.00 -8.24 -4.26
CA ARG A 337 -15.02 -7.60 -5.14
C ARG A 337 -13.60 -7.92 -4.70
N MET A 338 -12.78 -8.39 -5.65
CA MET A 338 -11.34 -8.58 -5.49
C MET A 338 -10.59 -7.87 -6.62
N GLY A 339 -9.27 -7.66 -6.44
CA GLY A 339 -8.41 -7.05 -7.44
C GLY A 339 -7.54 -8.05 -8.17
N VAL A 340 -7.01 -7.61 -9.33
CA VAL A 340 -5.92 -8.29 -10.05
C VAL A 340 -4.71 -7.37 -10.02
N LEU A 341 -3.52 -7.92 -9.81
CA LEU A 341 -2.26 -7.20 -9.85
C LEU A 341 -1.26 -7.88 -10.79
N GLY A 342 -0.39 -7.06 -11.37
CA GLY A 342 0.75 -7.52 -12.16
C GLY A 342 0.38 -8.57 -13.21
N ASP A 343 0.92 -9.77 -13.08
CA ASP A 343 0.77 -10.88 -14.02
C ASP A 343 -0.62 -11.55 -14.01
N GLY A 344 -1.65 -10.87 -13.58
CA GLY A 344 -3.00 -11.40 -13.53
C GLY A 344 -3.35 -12.13 -12.23
N VAL A 345 -2.52 -12.06 -11.21
CA VAL A 345 -2.74 -12.67 -9.89
C VAL A 345 -3.90 -12.02 -9.16
N ILE A 346 -4.82 -12.81 -8.64
CA ILE A 346 -5.93 -12.32 -7.83
C ILE A 346 -5.38 -11.94 -6.45
N ARG A 347 -5.76 -10.73 -5.99
CA ARG A 347 -5.42 -10.23 -4.67
C ARG A 347 -6.68 -9.94 -3.87
N ALA A 348 -6.77 -10.50 -2.67
CA ALA A 348 -7.71 -10.10 -1.64
C ALA A 348 -6.97 -9.35 -0.52
N VAL A 349 -7.45 -8.16 -0.17
CA VAL A 349 -6.92 -7.37 0.95
C VAL A 349 -7.97 -7.27 2.05
N VAL A 350 -7.66 -7.81 3.21
CA VAL A 350 -8.53 -7.77 4.39
C VAL A 350 -8.33 -6.45 5.13
N HIS A 351 -9.41 -5.86 5.61
CA HIS A 351 -9.41 -4.62 6.36
C HIS A 351 -10.58 -4.59 7.35
N TYR A 352 -10.67 -3.55 8.18
CA TYR A 352 -11.58 -3.49 9.31
C TYR A 352 -13.08 -3.69 8.96
N MET A 353 -13.49 -3.43 7.72
CA MET A 353 -14.87 -3.63 7.25
C MET A 353 -15.15 -5.08 6.82
N ILE A 354 -14.16 -5.94 6.84
CA ILE A 354 -14.30 -7.37 6.52
C ILE A 354 -14.36 -8.15 7.84
N ASP A 355 -15.51 -8.67 8.18
CA ASP A 355 -15.72 -9.49 9.37
C ASP A 355 -15.60 -11.00 9.09
N ASP A 356 -15.80 -11.81 10.12
CA ASP A 356 -15.68 -13.27 10.00
C ASP A 356 -16.80 -13.90 9.18
N ASP A 357 -17.99 -13.27 9.10
CA ASP A 357 -19.10 -13.68 8.23
C ASP A 357 -18.76 -13.40 6.75
N ALA A 358 -18.22 -12.22 6.46
CA ALA A 358 -17.74 -11.87 5.14
C ALA A 358 -16.67 -12.86 4.60
N ILE A 359 -15.76 -13.32 5.47
CA ILE A 359 -14.80 -14.38 5.11
C ILE A 359 -15.52 -15.67 4.74
N SER A 360 -16.46 -16.14 5.58
CA SER A 360 -17.21 -17.39 5.33
C SER A 360 -17.99 -17.33 4.01
N ARG A 361 -18.76 -16.25 3.81
CA ARG A 361 -19.52 -16.02 2.55
C ARG A 361 -18.61 -15.98 1.32
N THR A 362 -17.43 -15.37 1.45
CA THR A 362 -16.45 -15.31 0.37
C THR A 362 -15.93 -16.69 0.00
N VAL A 363 -15.57 -17.51 0.98
CA VAL A 363 -15.11 -18.89 0.76
C VAL A 363 -16.18 -19.73 0.09
N ASP A 364 -17.45 -19.62 0.53
CA ASP A 364 -18.57 -20.33 -0.06
C ASP A 364 -18.83 -19.90 -1.50
N ALA A 365 -18.76 -18.61 -1.81
CA ALA A 365 -18.90 -18.11 -3.17
C ALA A 365 -17.74 -18.59 -4.07
N VAL A 366 -16.50 -18.53 -3.62
CA VAL A 366 -15.34 -19.05 -4.37
C VAL A 366 -15.53 -20.55 -4.66
N ARG A 367 -15.94 -21.32 -3.65
CA ARG A 367 -16.20 -22.75 -3.80
C ARG A 367 -17.29 -23.01 -4.84
N ALA A 368 -18.41 -22.30 -4.78
CA ALA A 368 -19.52 -22.45 -5.73
C ALA A 368 -19.13 -22.12 -7.18
N ILE A 369 -18.22 -21.14 -7.37
CA ILE A 369 -17.75 -20.72 -8.69
C ILE A 369 -16.72 -21.71 -9.25
N VAL A 370 -15.79 -22.22 -8.45
CA VAL A 370 -14.63 -23.00 -8.91
C VAL A 370 -14.95 -24.50 -9.02
N LEU A 371 -15.69 -25.09 -8.06
CA LEU A 371 -15.94 -26.53 -8.03
C LEU A 371 -16.58 -27.13 -9.28
N PRO A 372 -17.50 -26.44 -10.01
CA PRO A 372 -18.05 -26.98 -11.26
C PRO A 372 -17.00 -27.26 -12.33
N PHE A 373 -15.84 -26.66 -12.27
CA PHE A 373 -14.72 -26.81 -13.21
C PHE A 373 -13.62 -27.73 -12.67
N ALA A 374 -13.65 -28.08 -11.38
CA ALA A 374 -12.65 -28.97 -10.80
C ALA A 374 -12.76 -30.35 -11.44
N PRO A 375 -11.64 -31.01 -11.83
CA PRO A 375 -11.70 -32.39 -12.34
C PRO A 375 -12.38 -33.29 -11.28
N ALA A 376 -13.32 -34.09 -11.69
CA ALA A 376 -13.98 -35.05 -10.80
C ALA A 376 -12.89 -35.87 -10.08
N LEU A 377 -12.87 -35.83 -8.76
CA LEU A 377 -11.97 -36.67 -7.97
C LEU A 377 -12.25 -38.12 -8.43
N ALA A 378 -11.22 -38.76 -9.00
CA ALA A 378 -11.32 -40.19 -9.35
C ALA A 378 -11.75 -40.93 -8.06
N PRO A 379 -12.78 -41.83 -8.14
CA PRO A 379 -13.19 -42.55 -6.95
C PRO A 379 -11.96 -43.30 -6.39
N ALA A 380 -11.74 -43.13 -5.10
CA ALA A 380 -10.68 -43.87 -4.42
C ALA A 380 -10.81 -45.34 -4.79
N ALA A 381 -9.79 -45.90 -5.43
CA ALA A 381 -9.76 -47.31 -5.79
C ALA A 381 -10.03 -48.11 -4.51
N ALA A 382 -11.17 -48.76 -4.46
CA ALA A 382 -11.47 -49.68 -3.37
C ALA A 382 -10.37 -50.73 -3.35
N SER A 383 -9.54 -50.70 -2.31
CA SER A 383 -8.56 -51.74 -2.03
C SER A 383 -9.32 -53.06 -1.92
N GLN A 384 -9.34 -53.84 -2.97
CA GLN A 384 -9.71 -55.25 -2.86
C GLN A 384 -8.59 -55.96 -2.14
N ALA A 385 -8.76 -56.13 -0.84
CA ALA A 385 -8.02 -57.12 -0.08
C ALA A 385 -8.46 -58.51 -0.55
N GLN A 386 -7.59 -59.27 -1.14
CA GLN A 386 -7.60 -60.73 -1.21
C GLN A 386 -6.53 -61.25 -0.30
#